data_7ecdb2c69d89c91462ac520b777e706a
#
_entry.id   7ecdb2c69d89c91462ac520b777e706a
#
_cell.length_a   1.000
_cell.length_b   1.000
_cell.length_c   1.000
_cell.angle_alpha   90.00
_cell.angle_beta   90.00
_cell.angle_gamma   90.00
#
_symmetry.space_group_name_H-M   'P 1'
#
loop_
_entity.id
_entity.type
_entity.pdbx_description
1 polymer ?
#
loop_
_entity_poly.entity_id
_entity_poly.type
_entity_poly.pdbx_seq_one_letter_code
_entity_poly.pdbx_strand_id
1 'polypeptide(L)'
;AQIGINSENPNATLDVIGNPGDPFKFDGIIAPRITGDQLRAKNYTASQNGAIVFVTQEDTAPAGQTIDVTASGYYYFDGNSGKWIKLISAAASQKIRTLSTGTVADDDYTVLISGDVTLPSATSSNRGKVYQLINDTAGNVTVNGLFRINGGNFSNYGLNNSNLGTGIVVQSTGSAWVITSRY
;
A
#
# COMPACT_ATOMS: atom_id res chain seq x y z
N ALA A 1 35.21 15.06 2.88
CA ALA A 1 34.86 16.01 1.79
C ALA A 1 33.35 16.24 1.82
N GLN A 2 32.94 17.51 1.72
CA GLN A 2 31.54 17.92 1.57
C GLN A 2 31.39 18.61 0.23
N ILE A 3 30.24 18.47 -0.40
CA ILE A 3 29.94 19.07 -1.70
C ILE A 3 28.75 20.01 -1.49
N GLY A 4 28.95 21.31 -1.74
CA GLY A 4 27.90 22.32 -1.78
C GLY A 4 27.51 22.64 -3.22
N ILE A 5 26.22 22.66 -3.51
CA ILE A 5 25.68 23.26 -4.73
C ILE A 5 24.98 24.55 -4.29
N ASN A 6 25.46 25.70 -4.74
CA ASN A 6 25.04 27.02 -4.29
C ASN A 6 25.25 27.25 -2.77
N SER A 7 26.14 26.49 -2.12
CA SER A 7 26.52 26.61 -0.71
C SER A 7 28.03 26.67 -0.58
N GLU A 8 28.54 27.71 0.06
CA GLU A 8 29.99 27.85 0.37
C GLU A 8 30.37 27.08 1.64
N ASN A 9 29.40 26.88 2.53
CA ASN A 9 29.56 26.20 3.82
C ASN A 9 28.54 25.05 3.94
N PRO A 10 28.77 23.90 3.27
CA PRO A 10 27.83 22.77 3.30
C PRO A 10 27.63 22.22 4.72
N ASN A 11 26.37 22.04 5.13
CA ASN A 11 26.01 21.45 6.43
C ASN A 11 25.84 19.91 6.38
N ALA A 12 25.99 19.31 5.21
CA ALA A 12 25.91 17.86 4.98
C ALA A 12 26.97 17.43 3.96
N THR A 13 27.16 16.12 3.75
CA THR A 13 28.07 15.58 2.74
C THR A 13 27.72 16.08 1.33
N LEU A 14 26.41 16.18 1.03
CA LEU A 14 25.87 16.90 -0.12
C LEU A 14 24.83 17.89 0.40
N ASP A 15 25.05 19.18 0.15
CA ASP A 15 24.16 20.27 0.53
C ASP A 15 23.78 21.07 -0.72
N VAL A 16 22.48 21.12 -1.02
CA VAL A 16 21.95 21.76 -2.23
C VAL A 16 21.00 22.88 -1.80
N ILE A 17 21.42 24.13 -2.03
CA ILE A 17 20.57 25.30 -1.78
C ILE A 17 19.86 25.68 -3.09
N GLY A 18 18.53 25.68 -3.03
CA GLY A 18 17.68 26.12 -4.13
C GLY A 18 17.64 27.63 -4.30
N ASN A 19 17.03 28.08 -5.37
CA ASN A 19 16.77 29.50 -5.62
C ASN A 19 15.25 29.78 -5.79
N PRO A 20 14.45 29.61 -4.74
CA PRO A 20 12.97 29.65 -4.80
C PRO A 20 12.42 31.02 -5.21
N GLY A 21 13.24 32.09 -5.16
CA GLY A 21 12.84 33.44 -5.57
C GLY A 21 12.95 33.68 -7.09
N ASP A 22 13.58 32.80 -7.85
CA ASP A 22 13.76 32.95 -9.29
C ASP A 22 12.85 31.94 -10.06
N PRO A 23 11.77 32.40 -10.72
CA PRO A 23 10.84 31.53 -11.43
C PRO A 23 11.45 30.83 -12.67
N PHE A 24 12.65 31.21 -13.10
CA PHE A 24 13.38 30.62 -14.21
C PHE A 24 14.42 29.57 -13.77
N LYS A 25 14.57 29.35 -12.45
CA LYS A 25 15.42 28.31 -11.87
C LYS A 25 14.55 27.14 -11.39
N PHE A 26 14.88 25.95 -11.86
CA PHE A 26 14.16 24.74 -11.46
C PHE A 26 14.94 24.02 -10.35
N ASP A 27 14.49 24.21 -9.11
CA ASP A 27 15.11 23.61 -7.96
C ASP A 27 14.74 22.13 -7.84
N GLY A 28 15.70 21.28 -7.47
CA GLY A 28 15.47 19.87 -7.23
C GLY A 28 16.68 19.00 -7.53
N ILE A 29 16.55 17.73 -7.14
CA ILE A 29 17.50 16.68 -7.46
C ILE A 29 16.83 15.68 -8.40
N ILE A 30 17.38 15.48 -9.59
CA ILE A 30 16.94 14.46 -10.52
C ILE A 30 17.83 13.23 -10.32
N ALA A 31 17.26 12.16 -9.74
CA ALA A 31 17.95 10.88 -9.62
C ALA A 31 18.18 10.22 -11.01
N PRO A 32 19.11 9.28 -11.12
CA PRO A 32 19.28 8.51 -12.34
C PRO A 32 17.97 7.93 -12.84
N ARG A 33 17.65 8.17 -14.12
CA ARG A 33 16.43 7.66 -14.77
C ARG A 33 16.72 6.33 -15.45
N ILE A 34 15.84 5.34 -15.23
CA ILE A 34 16.02 3.97 -15.73
C ILE A 34 14.65 3.34 -15.96
N THR A 35 14.52 2.43 -16.95
CA THR A 35 13.32 1.60 -17.05
C THR A 35 13.39 0.41 -16.09
N GLY A 36 12.25 -0.18 -15.72
CA GLY A 36 12.20 -1.38 -14.89
C GLY A 36 12.97 -2.54 -15.51
N ASP A 37 12.86 -2.74 -16.83
CA ASP A 37 13.61 -3.79 -17.55
C ASP A 37 15.14 -3.56 -17.50
N GLN A 38 15.58 -2.31 -17.64
CA GLN A 38 16.99 -1.96 -17.48
C GLN A 38 17.47 -2.15 -16.05
N LEU A 39 16.59 -1.88 -15.07
CA LEU A 39 16.88 -2.08 -13.66
C LEU A 39 17.00 -3.57 -13.33
N ARG A 40 16.10 -4.41 -13.87
CA ARG A 40 16.15 -5.87 -13.75
C ARG A 40 17.44 -6.47 -14.31
N ALA A 41 17.99 -5.89 -15.39
CA ALA A 41 19.24 -6.34 -15.98
C ALA A 41 20.48 -6.05 -15.11
N LYS A 42 20.34 -5.31 -14.02
CA LYS A 42 21.42 -4.97 -13.08
C LYS A 42 21.31 -5.83 -11.82
N ASN A 43 22.46 -6.22 -11.27
CA ASN A 43 22.51 -6.94 -10.00
C ASN A 43 23.05 -6.02 -8.90
N TYR A 44 22.17 -5.54 -8.05
CA TYR A 44 22.52 -4.75 -6.88
C TYR A 44 22.81 -5.66 -5.68
N THR A 45 23.72 -5.24 -4.82
CA THR A 45 24.14 -5.97 -3.63
C THR A 45 23.98 -5.11 -2.38
N ALA A 46 24.27 -5.63 -1.21
CA ALA A 46 24.24 -4.84 0.02
C ALA A 46 25.13 -3.57 -0.04
N SER A 47 26.15 -3.53 -0.91
CA SER A 47 27.00 -2.35 -1.11
C SER A 47 26.24 -1.16 -1.73
N GLN A 48 25.13 -1.39 -2.41
CA GLN A 48 24.27 -0.35 -2.99
C GLN A 48 23.02 -0.09 -2.14
N ASN A 49 22.97 -0.56 -0.89
CA ASN A 49 21.84 -0.28 0.01
C ASN A 49 21.58 1.23 0.11
N GLY A 50 20.32 1.63 -0.08
CA GLY A 50 19.91 3.04 -0.08
C GLY A 50 20.10 3.77 -1.42
N ALA A 51 20.59 3.11 -2.48
CA ALA A 51 20.64 3.70 -3.82
C ALA A 51 19.22 4.10 -4.27
N ILE A 52 19.09 5.30 -4.87
CA ILE A 52 17.80 5.87 -5.31
C ILE A 52 17.82 6.05 -6.83
N VAL A 53 16.73 5.63 -7.49
CA VAL A 53 16.52 5.84 -8.92
C VAL A 53 15.10 6.33 -9.20
N PHE A 54 14.90 6.95 -10.36
CA PHE A 54 13.58 7.21 -10.91
C PHE A 54 13.29 6.21 -12.03
N VAL A 55 12.35 5.32 -11.80
CA VAL A 55 11.88 4.37 -12.81
C VAL A 55 10.90 5.08 -13.74
N THR A 56 11.26 5.17 -15.03
CA THR A 56 10.48 5.86 -16.05
C THR A 56 9.33 5.02 -16.61
N GLN A 57 9.51 3.70 -16.64
CA GLN A 57 8.54 2.70 -17.09
C GLN A 57 8.64 1.48 -16.17
N GLU A 58 7.51 0.84 -15.89
CA GLU A 58 7.45 -0.39 -15.10
C GLU A 58 8.33 -1.50 -15.70
N ASP A 59 8.65 -2.49 -14.87
CA ASP A 59 9.26 -3.73 -15.34
C ASP A 59 8.19 -4.57 -16.05
N THR A 60 8.44 -4.95 -17.30
CA THR A 60 7.49 -5.74 -18.11
C THR A 60 7.40 -7.22 -17.67
N ALA A 61 8.39 -7.69 -16.91
CA ALA A 61 8.43 -9.04 -16.34
C ALA A 61 9.05 -9.01 -14.93
N PRO A 62 8.37 -8.40 -13.93
CA PRO A 62 8.90 -8.21 -12.59
C PRO A 62 9.37 -9.50 -11.95
N ALA A 63 10.64 -9.57 -11.56
CA ALA A 63 11.23 -10.75 -10.92
C ALA A 63 12.42 -10.38 -10.03
N GLY A 64 12.74 -11.22 -9.05
CA GLY A 64 13.89 -11.02 -8.16
C GLY A 64 13.90 -9.65 -7.49
N GLN A 65 14.94 -8.85 -7.74
CA GLN A 65 15.08 -7.52 -7.13
C GLN A 65 14.04 -6.51 -7.59
N THR A 66 13.43 -6.70 -8.78
CA THR A 66 12.43 -5.80 -9.35
C THR A 66 11.00 -6.31 -9.25
N ILE A 67 10.75 -7.34 -8.44
CA ILE A 67 9.41 -7.96 -8.28
C ILE A 67 8.31 -6.94 -7.95
N ASP A 68 8.66 -5.87 -7.23
CA ASP A 68 7.75 -4.82 -6.79
C ASP A 68 7.83 -3.55 -7.68
N VAL A 69 8.55 -3.60 -8.83
CA VAL A 69 8.70 -2.47 -9.77
C VAL A 69 7.59 -2.52 -10.84
N THR A 70 6.37 -2.30 -10.41
CA THR A 70 5.15 -2.45 -11.21
C THR A 70 4.55 -1.11 -11.69
N ALA A 71 5.25 0.01 -11.49
CA ALA A 71 4.83 1.34 -11.94
C ALA A 71 6.02 2.28 -12.02
N SER A 72 5.88 3.39 -12.75
CA SER A 72 6.86 4.48 -12.73
C SER A 72 6.93 5.17 -11.35
N GLY A 73 8.05 5.80 -11.02
CA GLY A 73 8.25 6.53 -9.78
C GLY A 73 9.64 6.41 -9.18
N TYR A 74 9.81 6.99 -8.00
CA TYR A 74 11.05 6.86 -7.23
C TYR A 74 11.10 5.54 -6.49
N TYR A 75 12.25 4.88 -6.56
CA TYR A 75 12.55 3.64 -5.85
C TYR A 75 13.89 3.75 -5.14
N TYR A 76 14.01 3.07 -4.01
CA TYR A 76 15.29 2.83 -3.36
C TYR A 76 15.59 1.34 -3.27
N PHE A 77 16.86 1.00 -3.28
CA PHE A 77 17.30 -0.38 -3.08
C PHE A 77 17.40 -0.68 -1.59
N ASP A 78 16.61 -1.64 -1.11
CA ASP A 78 16.76 -2.19 0.24
C ASP A 78 17.69 -3.42 0.21
N GLY A 79 18.92 -3.23 0.65
CA GLY A 79 19.92 -4.28 0.68
C GLY A 79 19.60 -5.45 1.63
N ASN A 80 18.69 -5.26 2.60
CA ASN A 80 18.28 -6.33 3.52
C ASN A 80 17.32 -7.31 2.86
N SER A 81 16.33 -6.79 2.14
CA SER A 81 15.38 -7.62 1.38
C SER A 81 15.89 -7.99 -0.01
N GLY A 82 16.93 -7.32 -0.50
CA GLY A 82 17.45 -7.46 -1.85
C GLY A 82 16.47 -6.98 -2.93
N LYS A 83 15.63 -5.99 -2.62
CA LYS A 83 14.56 -5.52 -3.50
C LYS A 83 14.56 -4.01 -3.69
N TRP A 84 13.98 -3.59 -4.82
CA TRP A 84 13.64 -2.20 -5.07
C TRP A 84 12.27 -1.88 -4.47
N ILE A 85 12.24 -0.91 -3.57
CA ILE A 85 11.03 -0.49 -2.85
C ILE A 85 10.65 0.91 -3.30
N LYS A 86 9.37 1.11 -3.65
CA LYS A 86 8.86 2.41 -4.05
C LYS A 86 8.90 3.39 -2.87
N LEU A 87 9.54 4.54 -3.05
CA LEU A 87 9.69 5.57 -2.00
C LEU A 87 8.34 6.16 -1.56
N ILE A 88 7.41 6.30 -2.50
CA ILE A 88 6.05 6.74 -2.24
C ILE A 88 5.16 5.71 -2.92
N SER A 89 4.57 4.81 -2.16
CA SER A 89 3.35 4.16 -2.61
C SER A 89 2.26 5.24 -2.59
N ALA A 90 1.42 5.31 -3.61
CA ALA A 90 0.16 6.01 -3.46
C ALA A 90 -0.44 5.53 -2.12
N ALA A 91 -0.86 6.46 -1.26
CA ALA A 91 -1.65 6.09 -0.09
C ALA A 91 -2.70 5.10 -0.61
N ALA A 92 -2.79 3.93 0.03
CA ALA A 92 -3.75 2.92 -0.40
C ALA A 92 -5.07 3.67 -0.61
N SER A 93 -5.51 3.77 -1.86
CA SER A 93 -6.73 4.48 -2.19
C SER A 93 -7.80 3.84 -1.32
N GLN A 94 -8.48 4.63 -0.49
CA GLN A 94 -9.59 4.13 0.32
C GLN A 94 -10.75 3.89 -0.66
N LYS A 95 -10.62 2.82 -1.42
CA LYS A 95 -11.54 2.45 -2.48
C LYS A 95 -12.90 2.12 -1.88
N ILE A 96 -13.92 2.78 -2.39
CA ILE A 96 -15.31 2.48 -2.09
C ILE A 96 -15.85 1.63 -3.24
N ARG A 97 -16.48 0.50 -2.90
CA ARG A 97 -17.06 -0.42 -3.89
C ARG A 97 -18.38 -0.99 -3.38
N THR A 98 -19.36 -1.15 -4.28
CA THR A 98 -20.55 -1.96 -4.01
C THR A 98 -20.28 -3.41 -4.39
N LEU A 99 -20.65 -4.35 -3.52
CA LEU A 99 -20.47 -5.78 -3.73
C LEU A 99 -21.76 -6.53 -3.36
N SER A 100 -22.36 -7.17 -4.35
CA SER A 100 -23.58 -7.98 -4.15
C SER A 100 -23.29 -9.43 -3.81
N THR A 101 -22.12 -9.95 -4.18
CA THR A 101 -21.65 -11.30 -3.89
C THR A 101 -20.14 -11.40 -4.16
N GLY A 102 -19.49 -12.42 -3.62
CA GLY A 102 -18.08 -12.72 -3.88
C GLY A 102 -17.15 -12.24 -2.77
N THR A 103 -15.86 -12.16 -3.08
CA THR A 103 -14.82 -11.85 -2.10
C THR A 103 -14.45 -10.37 -2.11
N VAL A 104 -14.31 -9.79 -0.92
CA VAL A 104 -13.74 -8.45 -0.71
C VAL A 104 -12.30 -8.46 -1.21
N ALA A 105 -11.93 -7.51 -2.06
CA ALA A 105 -10.61 -7.44 -2.68
C ALA A 105 -9.57 -6.78 -1.77
N ASP A 106 -8.30 -7.07 -2.02
CA ASP A 106 -7.20 -6.54 -1.21
C ASP A 106 -7.06 -5.01 -1.29
N ASP A 107 -7.53 -4.40 -2.37
CA ASP A 107 -7.51 -2.95 -2.58
C ASP A 107 -8.78 -2.23 -2.09
N ASP A 108 -9.81 -2.96 -1.63
CA ASP A 108 -11.00 -2.37 -1.04
C ASP A 108 -10.69 -1.76 0.33
N TYR A 109 -11.43 -0.71 0.69
CA TYR A 109 -11.46 -0.13 2.03
C TYR A 109 -12.89 -0.06 2.56
N THR A 110 -13.80 0.64 1.89
CA THR A 110 -15.23 0.66 2.21
C THR A 110 -15.99 -0.18 1.19
N VAL A 111 -16.74 -1.15 1.65
CA VAL A 111 -17.59 -2.00 0.82
C VAL A 111 -19.05 -1.83 1.21
N LEU A 112 -19.84 -1.32 0.28
CA LEU A 112 -21.30 -1.28 0.38
C LEU A 112 -21.82 -2.65 -0.03
N ILE A 113 -22.40 -3.39 0.91
CA ILE A 113 -22.79 -4.78 0.72
C ILE A 113 -24.28 -4.85 0.40
N SER A 114 -24.62 -5.39 -0.76
CA SER A 114 -26.01 -5.62 -1.18
C SER A 114 -26.41 -7.09 -1.22
N GLY A 115 -25.56 -7.99 -0.72
CA GLY A 115 -25.78 -9.44 -0.58
C GLY A 115 -24.66 -10.07 0.23
N ASP A 116 -24.66 -11.40 0.35
CA ASP A 116 -23.65 -12.12 1.14
C ASP A 116 -22.27 -12.05 0.50
N VAL A 117 -21.26 -11.69 1.28
CA VAL A 117 -19.88 -11.53 0.83
C VAL A 117 -18.91 -12.36 1.68
N THR A 118 -17.71 -12.56 1.18
CA THR A 118 -16.65 -13.29 1.85
C THR A 118 -15.43 -12.38 2.06
N LEU A 119 -14.88 -12.35 3.25
CA LEU A 119 -13.58 -11.75 3.52
C LEU A 119 -12.45 -12.66 2.98
N PRO A 120 -11.36 -12.08 2.46
CA PRO A 120 -10.19 -12.89 2.14
C PRO A 120 -9.65 -13.55 3.42
N SER A 121 -8.95 -14.67 3.27
CA SER A 121 -8.31 -15.33 4.42
C SER A 121 -7.36 -14.37 5.12
N ALA A 122 -7.46 -14.29 6.46
CA ALA A 122 -6.51 -13.54 7.25
C ALA A 122 -5.17 -14.30 7.28
N THR A 123 -4.11 -13.65 6.80
CA THR A 123 -2.76 -14.21 6.69
C THR A 123 -1.73 -13.21 7.19
N SER A 124 -0.51 -13.65 7.43
CA SER A 124 0.59 -12.75 7.82
C SER A 124 0.82 -11.61 6.81
N SER A 125 0.56 -11.85 5.51
CA SER A 125 0.74 -10.85 4.45
C SER A 125 -0.27 -9.72 4.48
N ASN A 126 -1.49 -9.96 5.02
CA ASN A 126 -2.52 -8.93 5.15
C ASN A 126 -2.77 -8.50 6.61
N ARG A 127 -1.83 -8.82 7.53
CA ARG A 127 -1.93 -8.41 8.92
C ARG A 127 -2.04 -6.89 9.03
N GLY A 128 -3.01 -6.43 9.81
CA GLY A 128 -3.30 -5.00 9.98
C GLY A 128 -4.23 -4.42 8.91
N LYS A 129 -4.56 -5.16 7.85
CA LYS A 129 -5.53 -4.74 6.84
C LYS A 129 -6.88 -4.46 7.48
N VAL A 130 -7.50 -3.34 7.10
CA VAL A 130 -8.80 -2.89 7.59
C VAL A 130 -9.80 -2.83 6.44
N TYR A 131 -11.01 -3.34 6.68
CA TYR A 131 -12.18 -3.14 5.83
C TYR A 131 -13.32 -2.52 6.64
N GLN A 132 -14.01 -1.59 6.02
CA GLN A 132 -15.28 -1.05 6.48
C GLN A 132 -16.39 -1.66 5.62
N LEU A 133 -17.27 -2.44 6.23
CA LEU A 133 -18.33 -3.17 5.56
C LEU A 133 -19.68 -2.57 6.01
N ILE A 134 -20.48 -2.13 5.04
CA ILE A 134 -21.76 -1.45 5.30
C ILE A 134 -22.85 -2.23 4.59
N ASN A 135 -23.89 -2.65 5.33
CA ASN A 135 -25.09 -3.23 4.74
C ASN A 135 -25.88 -2.12 4.01
N ASP A 136 -25.87 -2.14 2.68
CA ASP A 136 -26.54 -1.19 1.79
C ASP A 136 -27.83 -1.77 1.21
N THR A 137 -28.54 -2.61 2.01
CA THR A 137 -29.83 -3.19 1.64
C THR A 137 -30.85 -3.05 2.75
N ALA A 138 -32.16 -3.21 2.40
CA ALA A 138 -33.23 -3.33 3.38
C ALA A 138 -33.25 -4.69 4.09
N GLY A 139 -32.48 -5.67 3.63
CA GLY A 139 -32.41 -7.04 4.15
C GLY A 139 -31.19 -7.27 5.05
N ASN A 140 -31.12 -8.50 5.56
CA ASN A 140 -29.94 -8.96 6.27
C ASN A 140 -28.90 -9.48 5.26
N VAL A 141 -27.62 -9.27 5.52
CA VAL A 141 -26.52 -9.83 4.76
C VAL A 141 -25.53 -10.53 5.67
N THR A 142 -24.82 -11.50 5.12
CA THR A 142 -23.82 -12.28 5.85
C THR A 142 -22.42 -11.95 5.34
N VAL A 143 -21.52 -11.67 6.26
CA VAL A 143 -20.08 -11.58 5.98
C VAL A 143 -19.44 -12.90 6.40
N ASN A 144 -19.02 -13.69 5.41
CA ASN A 144 -18.32 -14.94 5.61
C ASN A 144 -16.83 -14.70 5.85
N GLY A 145 -16.23 -15.41 6.80
CA GLY A 145 -14.81 -15.28 7.12
C GLY A 145 -14.52 -15.81 8.50
N LEU A 146 -13.26 -16.06 8.81
CA LEU A 146 -12.86 -16.49 10.15
C LEU A 146 -12.73 -15.26 11.05
N PHE A 147 -13.66 -15.09 11.95
CA PHE A 147 -13.68 -14.02 12.95
C PHE A 147 -13.19 -14.51 14.32
N ARG A 148 -12.63 -13.61 15.09
CA ARG A 148 -12.25 -13.83 16.48
C ARG A 148 -12.93 -12.80 17.39
N ILE A 149 -13.74 -13.26 18.35
CA ILE A 149 -14.39 -12.44 19.37
C ILE A 149 -14.24 -13.13 20.72
N ASN A 150 -13.87 -12.40 21.76
CA ASN A 150 -13.75 -12.89 23.14
C ASN A 150 -12.95 -14.19 23.29
N GLY A 151 -11.90 -14.36 22.47
CA GLY A 151 -11.04 -15.54 22.48
C GLY A 151 -11.57 -16.74 21.69
N GLY A 152 -12.83 -16.71 21.22
CA GLY A 152 -13.43 -17.74 20.37
C GLY A 152 -13.37 -17.37 18.88
N ASN A 153 -13.36 -18.39 18.00
CA ASN A 153 -13.46 -18.25 16.56
C ASN A 153 -14.85 -18.62 16.06
N PHE A 154 -15.35 -17.90 15.06
CA PHE A 154 -16.60 -18.22 14.36
C PHE A 154 -16.49 -17.82 12.89
N SER A 155 -17.29 -18.43 12.03
CA SER A 155 -17.08 -18.37 10.57
C SER A 155 -17.92 -17.33 9.84
N ASN A 156 -18.98 -16.79 10.44
CA ASN A 156 -19.89 -15.87 9.76
C ASN A 156 -20.34 -14.77 10.69
N TYR A 157 -20.57 -13.57 10.14
CA TYR A 157 -21.12 -12.44 10.87
C TYR A 157 -22.30 -11.84 10.11
N GLY A 158 -23.48 -11.82 10.75
CA GLY A 158 -24.68 -11.21 10.19
C GLY A 158 -24.72 -9.70 10.41
N LEU A 159 -24.94 -8.95 9.33
CA LEU A 159 -25.29 -7.53 9.39
C LEU A 159 -26.79 -7.42 9.19
N ASN A 160 -27.51 -7.13 10.25
CA ASN A 160 -28.96 -7.04 10.26
C ASN A 160 -29.37 -5.58 10.01
N ASN A 161 -30.37 -5.37 9.15
CA ASN A 161 -30.92 -4.04 8.96
C ASN A 161 -31.99 -3.74 10.02
N SER A 162 -31.56 -3.26 11.18
CA SER A 162 -32.48 -2.71 12.18
C SER A 162 -32.31 -1.19 12.27
N ASN A 163 -32.90 -0.46 11.32
CA ASN A 163 -32.98 1.01 11.32
C ASN A 163 -31.63 1.75 11.18
N LEU A 164 -31.20 2.05 9.96
CA LEU A 164 -30.03 2.86 9.61
C LEU A 164 -28.70 2.08 9.50
N GLY A 165 -28.52 1.42 8.37
CA GLY A 165 -27.21 1.01 7.86
C GLY A 165 -26.27 0.36 8.87
N THR A 166 -26.51 -0.90 9.27
CA THR A 166 -25.57 -1.60 10.11
C THR A 166 -24.26 -1.87 9.36
N GLY A 167 -23.17 -1.47 9.96
CA GLY A 167 -21.84 -1.69 9.44
C GLY A 167 -20.89 -2.19 10.50
N ILE A 168 -19.81 -2.80 10.05
CA ILE A 168 -18.67 -3.20 10.89
C ILE A 168 -17.36 -2.71 10.29
N VAL A 169 -16.41 -2.41 11.15
CA VAL A 169 -15.01 -2.30 10.78
C VAL A 169 -14.30 -3.56 11.26
N VAL A 170 -13.60 -4.21 10.33
CA VAL A 170 -12.84 -5.42 10.64
C VAL A 170 -11.36 -5.20 10.37
N GLN A 171 -10.51 -5.81 11.19
CA GLN A 171 -9.06 -5.76 11.02
C GLN A 171 -8.47 -7.16 11.07
N SER A 172 -7.53 -7.44 10.16
CA SER A 172 -6.81 -8.72 10.14
C SER A 172 -5.76 -8.78 11.24
N THR A 173 -5.78 -9.86 12.02
CA THR A 173 -4.71 -10.19 12.98
C THR A 173 -3.55 -10.94 12.33
N GLY A 174 -3.70 -11.35 11.07
CA GLY A 174 -2.79 -12.25 10.37
C GLY A 174 -3.20 -13.74 10.49
N SER A 175 -4.28 -14.05 11.20
CA SER A 175 -4.83 -15.40 11.32
C SER A 175 -6.36 -15.44 11.42
N ALA A 176 -6.98 -14.32 11.77
CA ALA A 176 -8.43 -14.13 11.84
C ALA A 176 -8.77 -12.65 11.68
N TRP A 177 -10.04 -12.34 11.46
CA TRP A 177 -10.59 -10.99 11.47
C TRP A 177 -11.14 -10.63 12.83
N VAL A 178 -10.83 -9.47 13.35
CA VAL A 178 -11.45 -8.92 14.56
C VAL A 178 -12.35 -7.75 14.20
N ILE A 179 -13.51 -7.67 14.84
CA ILE A 179 -14.41 -6.53 14.68
C ILE A 179 -13.94 -5.44 15.64
N THR A 180 -13.48 -4.32 15.09
CA THR A 180 -12.94 -3.18 15.85
C THR A 180 -13.98 -2.10 16.09
N SER A 181 -15.04 -2.05 15.29
CA SER A 181 -16.17 -1.14 15.46
C SER A 181 -17.45 -1.71 14.85
N ARG A 182 -18.60 -1.26 15.38
CA ARG A 182 -19.96 -1.54 14.89
C ARG A 182 -20.75 -0.24 14.92
N TYR A 183 -21.62 0.00 13.94
CA TYR A 183 -22.47 1.19 13.83
C TYR A 183 -23.75 0.91 13.06
#